data_2d171d96f37b84022616d5adc2ec7eff
#
_entry.id   2d171d96f37b84022616d5adc2ec7eff
#
_cell.length_a   1.000
_cell.length_b   1.000
_cell.length_c   1.000
_cell.angle_alpha   90.00
_cell.angle_beta   90.00
_cell.angle_gamma   90.00
#
_symmetry.space_group_name_H-M   'P 1'
#
loop_
_entity.id
_entity.type
_entity.pdbx_description
1 polymer ?
#
loop_
_entity_poly.entity_id
_entity_poly.type
_entity_poly.pdbx_seq_one_letter_code
_entity_poly.pdbx_strand_id
1 'polypeptide(L)'
;MRHETRTTGGTTLAILHTETSADAWDEARWQEARGRTRELLDSYGVVLLRGAGIPDVTAFHAAVSGFGGALIESYRGGNTPRKTLSDGVFTSTEYPARYDITLHNELSYARGWPDRLYFCCLDAPDTGGATPVCDGEALLGALSPGLRERFAAGVVYRQYLHGGAGLGKSWQDTFETDDRAVVEEFLTESGADFAWAADGGLRVAQHRPGVRKNPRTGRDTWFNQADQWHPSNLPDDEGELLLSLTDSVDDLPHWVTYADGTPLSDEDLAEVRAAQREHKLIESWQRGDVMIVDNLSVLHGREAFTGTRKVVVSMT
;
A
#
# COMPACT_ATOMS: atom_id res chain seq x y z
N MET A 1 23.26 -11.41 -15.00
CA MET A 1 22.87 -10.19 -14.20
C MET A 1 23.54 -10.25 -12.84
N ARG A 2 24.12 -9.16 -12.33
CA ARG A 2 24.64 -9.06 -10.95
C ARG A 2 23.59 -8.45 -10.04
N HIS A 3 23.63 -8.77 -8.75
CA HIS A 3 22.83 -8.07 -7.75
C HIS A 3 23.70 -7.58 -6.60
N GLU A 4 23.18 -6.61 -5.87
CA GLU A 4 23.69 -6.13 -4.60
C GLU A 4 22.54 -5.95 -3.62
N THR A 5 22.81 -5.76 -2.35
CA THR A 5 21.79 -5.50 -1.33
C THR A 5 22.07 -4.19 -0.59
N ARG A 6 21.01 -3.54 -0.19
CA ARG A 6 21.03 -2.43 0.78
C ARG A 6 20.27 -2.88 2.02
N THR A 7 20.75 -2.53 3.18
CA THR A 7 20.10 -2.90 4.45
C THR A 7 20.02 -1.70 5.37
N THR A 8 18.86 -1.47 5.96
CA THR A 8 18.61 -0.48 7.02
C THR A 8 17.73 -1.12 8.08
N GLY A 9 18.15 -1.06 9.34
CA GLY A 9 17.48 -1.80 10.40
C GLY A 9 17.41 -3.29 10.04
N GLY A 10 16.22 -3.87 10.03
CA GLY A 10 16.01 -5.25 9.58
C GLY A 10 15.53 -5.39 8.13
N THR A 11 15.36 -4.28 7.39
CA THR A 11 14.86 -4.27 6.00
C THR A 11 16.02 -4.43 5.02
N THR A 12 15.91 -5.36 4.09
CA THR A 12 16.91 -5.57 3.03
C THR A 12 16.23 -5.48 1.66
N LEU A 13 16.72 -4.57 0.82
CA LEU A 13 16.35 -4.42 -0.59
C LEU A 13 17.41 -5.07 -1.46
N ALA A 14 17.01 -5.99 -2.33
CA ALA A 14 17.87 -6.51 -3.39
C ALA A 14 17.78 -5.61 -4.63
N ILE A 15 18.92 -5.20 -5.17
CA ILE A 15 19.02 -4.42 -6.41
C ILE A 15 19.62 -5.32 -7.48
N LEU A 16 18.81 -5.69 -8.47
CA LEU A 16 19.22 -6.49 -9.62
C LEU A 16 19.58 -5.54 -10.77
N HIS A 17 20.86 -5.46 -11.09
CA HIS A 17 21.34 -4.62 -12.21
C HIS A 17 21.15 -5.34 -13.54
N THR A 18 20.46 -4.66 -14.44
CA THR A 18 20.23 -5.09 -15.80
C THR A 18 21.15 -4.27 -16.72
N GLU A 19 22.20 -4.85 -17.21
CA GLU A 19 23.33 -4.15 -17.87
C GLU A 19 23.03 -3.64 -19.30
N THR A 20 21.74 -3.57 -19.74
CA THR A 20 21.37 -3.21 -21.11
C THR A 20 20.12 -2.38 -21.16
N SER A 21 20.05 -1.42 -22.12
CA SER A 21 18.85 -0.65 -22.44
C SER A 21 17.68 -1.55 -22.85
N ALA A 22 16.44 -1.10 -22.59
CA ALA A 22 15.20 -1.85 -22.89
C ALA A 22 15.10 -2.34 -24.35
N ASP A 23 15.71 -1.62 -25.28
CA ASP A 23 15.74 -1.97 -26.71
C ASP A 23 16.48 -3.26 -27.02
N ALA A 24 17.24 -3.80 -26.06
CA ALA A 24 18.03 -5.03 -26.20
C ALA A 24 17.46 -6.23 -25.39
N TRP A 25 16.25 -6.10 -24.85
CA TRP A 25 15.62 -7.17 -24.10
C TRP A 25 14.83 -8.10 -25.01
N ASP A 26 15.41 -9.27 -25.29
CA ASP A 26 14.70 -10.41 -25.88
C ASP A 26 13.97 -11.23 -24.79
N GLU A 27 13.13 -12.16 -25.18
CA GLU A 27 12.38 -13.01 -24.26
C GLU A 27 13.30 -13.84 -23.33
N ALA A 28 14.45 -14.30 -23.82
CA ALA A 28 15.39 -15.08 -23.02
C ALA A 28 15.94 -14.25 -21.84
N ARG A 29 16.24 -12.99 -22.10
CA ARG A 29 16.72 -12.05 -21.09
C ARG A 29 15.65 -11.67 -20.07
N TRP A 30 14.41 -11.49 -20.52
CA TRP A 30 13.27 -11.33 -19.64
C TRP A 30 13.06 -12.56 -18.76
N GLN A 31 13.17 -13.75 -19.29
CA GLN A 31 13.07 -15.02 -18.55
C GLN A 31 14.15 -15.12 -17.48
N GLU A 32 15.41 -14.79 -17.80
CA GLU A 32 16.50 -14.74 -16.83
C GLU A 32 16.20 -13.73 -15.70
N ALA A 33 15.80 -12.49 -16.05
CA ALA A 33 15.47 -11.47 -15.07
C ALA A 33 14.33 -11.89 -14.14
N ARG A 34 13.27 -12.48 -14.69
CA ARG A 34 12.13 -12.99 -13.92
C ARG A 34 12.54 -14.12 -12.97
N GLY A 35 13.40 -15.04 -13.43
CA GLY A 35 13.95 -16.12 -12.61
C GLY A 35 14.74 -15.57 -11.42
N ARG A 36 15.70 -14.69 -11.69
CA ARG A 36 16.52 -14.05 -10.64
C ARG A 36 15.68 -13.19 -9.68
N THR A 37 14.71 -12.47 -10.20
CA THR A 37 13.80 -11.67 -9.37
C THR A 37 13.00 -12.55 -8.41
N ARG A 38 12.47 -13.69 -8.84
CA ARG A 38 11.75 -14.63 -7.96
C ARG A 38 12.63 -15.13 -6.83
N GLU A 39 13.86 -15.58 -7.13
CA GLU A 39 14.83 -16.03 -6.11
C GLU A 39 15.12 -14.94 -5.07
N LEU A 40 15.28 -13.69 -5.52
CA LEU A 40 15.54 -12.55 -4.65
C LEU A 40 14.30 -12.15 -3.83
N LEU A 41 13.09 -12.19 -4.42
CA LEU A 41 11.84 -11.98 -3.70
C LEU A 41 11.62 -13.03 -2.61
N ASP A 42 11.92 -14.30 -2.91
CA ASP A 42 11.85 -15.39 -1.93
C ASP A 42 12.84 -15.17 -0.77
N SER A 43 13.95 -14.49 -1.01
CA SER A 43 14.95 -14.19 0.01
C SER A 43 14.65 -12.92 0.80
N TYR A 44 14.21 -11.85 0.14
CA TYR A 44 14.19 -10.51 0.71
C TYR A 44 12.81 -9.83 0.70
N GLY A 45 11.83 -10.35 -0.04
CA GLY A 45 10.48 -9.78 -0.16
C GLY A 45 10.39 -8.52 -1.03
N VAL A 46 11.50 -7.88 -1.39
CA VAL A 46 11.52 -6.71 -2.27
C VAL A 46 12.74 -6.70 -3.17
N VAL A 47 12.52 -6.36 -4.44
CA VAL A 47 13.55 -6.31 -5.48
C VAL A 47 13.39 -5.06 -6.32
N LEU A 48 14.48 -4.34 -6.56
CA LEU A 48 14.57 -3.25 -7.51
C LEU A 48 15.33 -3.70 -8.75
N LEU A 49 14.66 -3.74 -9.90
CA LEU A 49 15.30 -3.93 -11.20
C LEU A 49 15.86 -2.57 -11.64
N ARG A 50 17.15 -2.37 -11.48
CA ARG A 50 17.86 -1.15 -11.83
C ARG A 50 18.34 -1.20 -13.28
N GLY A 51 17.94 -0.20 -14.07
CA GLY A 51 18.31 -0.13 -15.48
C GLY A 51 17.48 -1.03 -16.39
N ALA A 52 16.28 -1.47 -15.97
CA ALA A 52 15.34 -2.22 -16.81
C ALA A 52 14.92 -1.42 -18.06
N GLY A 53 15.04 -0.08 -18.00
CA GLY A 53 14.86 0.79 -19.15
C GLY A 53 13.44 0.82 -19.70
N ILE A 54 12.44 0.56 -18.87
CA ILE A 54 11.03 0.58 -19.26
C ILE A 54 10.64 2.00 -19.70
N PRO A 55 10.26 2.21 -20.99
CA PRO A 55 10.03 3.55 -21.50
C PRO A 55 8.64 4.11 -21.20
N ASP A 56 7.62 3.25 -21.11
CA ASP A 56 6.21 3.63 -21.06
C ASP A 56 5.32 2.57 -20.40
N VAL A 57 4.02 2.86 -20.29
CA VAL A 57 2.99 2.01 -19.69
C VAL A 57 2.83 0.68 -20.43
N THR A 58 2.91 0.68 -21.76
CA THR A 58 2.74 -0.53 -22.58
C THR A 58 3.87 -1.52 -22.34
N ALA A 59 5.11 -1.03 -22.34
CA ALA A 59 6.28 -1.84 -22.03
C ALA A 59 6.25 -2.35 -20.58
N PHE A 60 5.78 -1.53 -19.64
CA PHE A 60 5.61 -1.94 -18.25
C PHE A 60 4.57 -3.06 -18.12
N HIS A 61 3.39 -2.91 -18.73
CA HIS A 61 2.36 -3.95 -18.74
C HIS A 61 2.90 -5.28 -19.29
N ALA A 62 3.60 -5.24 -20.43
CA ALA A 62 4.21 -6.44 -21.02
C ALA A 62 5.26 -7.09 -20.09
N ALA A 63 6.08 -6.28 -19.42
CA ALA A 63 7.07 -6.76 -18.47
C ALA A 63 6.42 -7.46 -17.27
N VAL A 64 5.42 -6.84 -16.63
CA VAL A 64 4.79 -7.38 -15.41
C VAL A 64 3.92 -8.59 -15.69
N SER A 65 3.21 -8.65 -16.83
CA SER A 65 2.40 -9.80 -17.24
C SER A 65 3.22 -11.11 -17.32
N GLY A 66 4.51 -11.01 -17.58
CA GLY A 66 5.41 -12.16 -17.61
C GLY A 66 5.86 -12.69 -16.25
N PHE A 67 5.59 -11.98 -15.15
CA PHE A 67 5.89 -12.49 -13.81
C PHE A 67 4.88 -13.55 -13.33
N GLY A 68 3.73 -13.65 -14.00
CA GLY A 68 2.64 -14.59 -13.68
C GLY A 68 1.67 -13.99 -12.66
N GLY A 69 0.49 -14.62 -12.59
CA GLY A 69 -0.66 -14.09 -11.87
C GLY A 69 -1.56 -13.24 -12.79
N ALA A 70 -2.86 -13.17 -12.47
CA ALA A 70 -3.77 -12.27 -13.13
C ALA A 70 -3.58 -10.86 -12.54
N LEU A 71 -3.42 -9.87 -13.42
CA LEU A 71 -3.36 -8.49 -12.98
C LEU A 71 -4.74 -8.06 -12.46
N ILE A 72 -4.73 -7.30 -11.36
CA ILE A 72 -5.95 -6.70 -10.81
C ILE A 72 -6.38 -5.57 -11.74
N GLU A 73 -7.58 -5.65 -12.31
CA GLU A 73 -8.11 -4.70 -13.29
C GLU A 73 -9.03 -3.64 -12.65
N SER A 74 -9.57 -3.91 -11.45
CA SER A 74 -10.48 -3.02 -10.72
C SER A 74 -9.99 -2.76 -9.30
N TYR A 75 -10.10 -1.51 -8.86
CA TYR A 75 -9.73 -1.08 -7.51
C TYR A 75 -10.98 -0.79 -6.66
N ARG A 76 -12.07 -1.56 -6.87
CA ARG A 76 -13.33 -1.40 -6.16
C ARG A 76 -13.16 -1.54 -4.65
N GLY A 77 -13.78 -0.65 -3.90
CA GLY A 77 -13.62 -0.59 -2.44
C GLY A 77 -12.29 -0.02 -1.97
N GLY A 78 -11.43 0.41 -2.89
CA GLY A 78 -10.15 1.05 -2.56
C GLY A 78 -10.33 2.51 -2.11
N ASN A 79 -9.59 2.91 -1.06
CA ASN A 79 -9.67 4.27 -0.51
C ASN A 79 -8.83 5.28 -1.27
N THR A 80 -7.85 4.83 -2.01
CA THR A 80 -6.87 5.69 -2.66
C THR A 80 -7.33 6.07 -4.06
N PRO A 81 -7.36 7.37 -4.42
CA PRO A 81 -7.63 7.79 -5.78
C PRO A 81 -6.54 7.27 -6.73
N ARG A 82 -6.92 6.45 -7.67
CA ARG A 82 -6.05 5.95 -8.75
C ARG A 82 -6.76 6.10 -10.09
N LYS A 83 -6.01 6.42 -11.15
CA LYS A 83 -6.53 6.41 -12.52
C LYS A 83 -6.03 5.17 -13.22
N THR A 84 -6.93 4.45 -13.87
CA THR A 84 -6.57 3.38 -14.79
C THR A 84 -5.92 3.98 -16.03
N LEU A 85 -4.72 3.53 -16.36
CA LEU A 85 -3.96 3.96 -17.53
C LEU A 85 -4.04 2.96 -18.68
N SER A 86 -4.09 1.69 -18.34
CA SER A 86 -4.37 0.55 -19.22
C SER A 86 -4.83 -0.63 -18.36
N ASP A 87 -5.20 -1.76 -18.96
CA ASP A 87 -5.62 -2.95 -18.26
C ASP A 87 -4.58 -3.36 -17.20
N GLY A 88 -4.99 -3.34 -15.92
CA GLY A 88 -4.14 -3.69 -14.81
C GLY A 88 -2.96 -2.74 -14.50
N VAL A 89 -2.91 -1.53 -15.11
CA VAL A 89 -1.92 -0.50 -14.79
C VAL A 89 -2.60 0.78 -14.33
N PHE A 90 -2.21 1.26 -13.16
CA PHE A 90 -2.77 2.43 -12.51
C PHE A 90 -1.71 3.52 -12.29
N THR A 91 -2.17 4.76 -12.11
CA THR A 91 -1.31 5.78 -11.49
C THR A 91 -0.93 5.32 -10.08
N SER A 92 0.28 5.67 -9.61
CA SER A 92 0.52 5.64 -8.17
C SER A 92 -0.42 6.64 -7.48
N THR A 93 -0.63 6.49 -6.16
CA THR A 93 -1.53 7.31 -5.37
C THR A 93 -1.45 8.80 -5.71
N GLU A 94 -2.59 9.39 -6.11
CA GLU A 94 -2.72 10.83 -6.33
C GLU A 94 -2.88 11.54 -4.97
N TYR A 95 -1.76 11.89 -4.34
CA TYR A 95 -1.69 12.62 -3.08
C TYR A 95 -0.71 13.79 -3.22
N PRO A 96 -0.92 14.95 -2.58
CA PRO A 96 -0.08 16.12 -2.77
C PRO A 96 1.41 15.81 -2.65
N ALA A 97 2.21 16.37 -3.57
CA ALA A 97 3.64 16.06 -3.70
C ALA A 97 4.46 16.42 -2.45
N ARG A 98 4.01 17.44 -1.70
CA ARG A 98 4.69 17.94 -0.50
C ARG A 98 4.54 17.05 0.74
N TYR A 99 3.70 16.01 0.69
CA TYR A 99 3.46 15.12 1.83
C TYR A 99 3.95 13.70 1.55
N ASP A 100 4.45 13.06 2.59
CA ASP A 100 4.75 11.64 2.58
C ASP A 100 3.45 10.81 2.56
N ILE A 101 3.50 9.62 1.98
CA ILE A 101 2.53 8.57 2.23
C ILE A 101 3.21 7.57 3.17
N THR A 102 2.64 7.38 4.34
CA THR A 102 3.18 6.50 5.38
C THR A 102 3.26 5.05 4.92
N LEU A 103 4.16 4.28 5.54
CA LEU A 103 4.38 2.87 5.23
C LEU A 103 3.13 2.03 5.52
N HIS A 104 2.71 1.23 4.55
CA HIS A 104 1.51 0.41 4.62
C HIS A 104 1.61 -0.84 3.74
N ASN A 105 0.73 -1.82 4.00
CA ASN A 105 0.50 -2.94 3.10
C ASN A 105 -0.76 -2.65 2.28
N GLU A 106 -0.69 -2.74 0.96
CA GLU A 106 -1.79 -2.39 0.04
C GLU A 106 -3.04 -3.21 0.33
N LEU A 107 -4.19 -2.53 0.45
CA LEU A 107 -5.52 -3.12 0.69
C LEU A 107 -5.61 -4.02 1.93
N SER A 108 -4.74 -3.87 2.93
CA SER A 108 -4.80 -4.67 4.15
C SER A 108 -6.08 -4.49 4.97
N TYR A 109 -6.85 -3.43 4.72
CA TYR A 109 -8.19 -3.20 5.27
C TYR A 109 -9.28 -3.98 4.51
N ALA A 110 -9.03 -4.44 3.29
CA ALA A 110 -9.97 -5.19 2.48
C ALA A 110 -9.94 -6.71 2.80
N ARG A 111 -10.92 -7.45 2.29
CA ARG A 111 -10.92 -8.92 2.38
C ARG A 111 -9.88 -9.56 1.48
N GLY A 112 -9.71 -9.01 0.28
CA GLY A 112 -8.70 -9.41 -0.69
C GLY A 112 -7.68 -8.31 -0.88
N TRP A 113 -6.44 -8.70 -1.01
CA TRP A 113 -5.31 -7.79 -1.24
C TRP A 113 -4.41 -8.39 -2.33
N PRO A 114 -3.62 -7.55 -3.03
CA PRO A 114 -2.65 -8.05 -3.99
C PRO A 114 -1.52 -8.81 -3.28
N ASP A 115 -1.09 -9.91 -3.87
CA ASP A 115 0.09 -10.63 -3.39
C ASP A 115 1.36 -9.83 -3.69
N ARG A 116 1.41 -9.17 -4.85
CA ARG A 116 2.58 -8.41 -5.30
C ARG A 116 2.18 -7.05 -5.87
N LEU A 117 3.07 -6.11 -5.62
CA LEU A 117 3.02 -4.77 -6.21
C LEU A 117 4.21 -4.60 -7.14
N TYR A 118 3.96 -4.02 -8.30
CA TYR A 118 4.97 -3.68 -9.30
C TYR A 118 4.93 -2.19 -9.51
N PHE A 119 5.97 -1.47 -9.14
CA PHE A 119 6.10 -0.04 -9.37
C PHE A 119 7.08 0.21 -10.51
N CYS A 120 6.77 1.10 -11.44
CA CYS A 120 7.70 1.50 -12.49
C CYS A 120 7.86 3.02 -12.50
N CYS A 121 9.11 3.47 -12.49
CA CYS A 121 9.44 4.88 -12.59
C CYS A 121 9.58 5.29 -14.05
N LEU A 122 8.56 5.95 -14.58
CA LEU A 122 8.59 6.52 -15.94
C LEU A 122 9.25 7.90 -16.00
N ASP A 123 9.04 8.73 -14.94
CA ASP A 123 9.75 10.00 -14.76
C ASP A 123 10.19 10.11 -13.29
N ALA A 124 11.50 10.26 -13.10
CA ALA A 124 12.06 10.42 -11.75
C ALA A 124 11.90 11.87 -11.28
N PRO A 125 11.59 12.11 -9.99
CA PRO A 125 11.49 13.45 -9.43
C PRO A 125 12.85 14.14 -9.34
N ASP A 126 12.83 15.47 -9.20
CA ASP A 126 14.05 16.26 -9.01
C ASP A 126 14.68 16.00 -7.64
N THR A 127 13.84 15.90 -6.59
CA THR A 127 14.25 15.54 -5.23
C THR A 127 13.20 14.67 -4.54
N GLY A 128 13.62 13.77 -3.66
CA GLY A 128 12.73 12.89 -2.90
C GLY A 128 11.97 11.90 -3.76
N GLY A 129 10.73 11.62 -3.42
CA GLY A 129 9.78 10.82 -4.20
C GLY A 129 10.13 9.35 -4.35
N ALA A 130 11.05 8.84 -3.56
CA ALA A 130 11.31 7.42 -3.50
C ALA A 130 10.07 6.65 -3.04
N THR A 131 10.07 5.35 -3.27
CA THR A 131 9.13 4.42 -2.65
C THR A 131 9.86 3.72 -1.51
N PRO A 132 9.80 4.24 -0.28
CA PRO A 132 10.43 3.59 0.86
C PRO A 132 9.77 2.23 1.11
N VAL A 133 10.57 1.29 1.63
CA VAL A 133 10.12 -0.06 1.98
C VAL A 133 10.53 -0.38 3.42
N CYS A 134 9.76 -1.29 4.05
CA CYS A 134 10.03 -1.74 5.40
C CYS A 134 9.64 -3.22 5.55
N ASP A 135 10.53 -4.05 6.08
CA ASP A 135 10.21 -5.44 6.39
C ASP A 135 9.23 -5.52 7.56
N GLY A 136 8.11 -6.20 7.35
CA GLY A 136 7.04 -6.28 8.34
C GLY A 136 7.40 -7.13 9.57
N GLU A 137 8.30 -8.10 9.45
CA GLU A 137 8.79 -8.88 10.60
C GLU A 137 9.74 -8.04 11.46
N ALA A 138 10.61 -7.25 10.82
CA ALA A 138 11.50 -6.33 11.51
C ALA A 138 10.71 -5.23 12.25
N LEU A 139 9.74 -4.62 11.58
CA LEU A 139 8.83 -3.65 12.19
C LEU A 139 8.10 -4.24 13.39
N LEU A 140 7.43 -5.40 13.22
CA LEU A 140 6.69 -6.05 14.29
C LEU A 140 7.61 -6.44 15.47
N GLY A 141 8.83 -6.91 15.17
CA GLY A 141 9.83 -7.29 16.16
C GLY A 141 10.32 -6.11 17.00
N ALA A 142 10.31 -4.90 16.48
CA ALA A 142 10.73 -3.68 17.17
C ALA A 142 9.68 -3.13 18.16
N LEU A 143 8.41 -3.55 18.02
CA LEU A 143 7.34 -3.09 18.91
C LEU A 143 7.41 -3.78 20.27
N SER A 144 6.94 -3.11 21.31
CA SER A 144 6.77 -3.67 22.65
C SER A 144 5.85 -4.91 22.65
N PRO A 145 6.06 -5.87 23.56
CA PRO A 145 5.22 -7.08 23.62
C PRO A 145 3.72 -6.76 23.71
N GLY A 146 3.33 -5.81 24.56
CA GLY A 146 1.93 -5.44 24.74
C GLY A 146 1.31 -4.85 23.48
N LEU A 147 2.04 -4.02 22.73
CA LEU A 147 1.56 -3.45 21.48
C LEU A 147 1.43 -4.51 20.38
N ARG A 148 2.39 -5.45 20.30
CA ARG A 148 2.30 -6.61 19.40
C ARG A 148 1.05 -7.47 19.66
N GLU A 149 0.76 -7.76 20.93
CA GLU A 149 -0.42 -8.55 21.31
C GLU A 149 -1.72 -7.83 20.92
N ARG A 150 -1.81 -6.52 21.10
CA ARG A 150 -2.98 -5.72 20.71
C ARG A 150 -3.22 -5.79 19.21
N PHE A 151 -2.18 -5.58 18.38
CA PHE A 151 -2.31 -5.71 16.93
C PHE A 151 -2.53 -7.16 16.48
N ALA A 152 -1.97 -8.14 17.14
CA ALA A 152 -2.21 -9.56 16.84
C ALA A 152 -3.68 -9.96 17.08
N ALA A 153 -4.37 -9.33 18.03
CA ALA A 153 -5.81 -9.50 18.23
C ALA A 153 -6.64 -8.94 17.06
N GLY A 154 -6.09 -8.05 16.26
CA GLY A 154 -6.71 -7.45 15.09
C GLY A 154 -7.05 -5.98 15.24
N VAL A 155 -7.55 -5.41 14.16
CA VAL A 155 -7.99 -4.02 14.06
C VAL A 155 -9.35 -3.92 13.37
N VAL A 156 -10.09 -2.85 13.65
CA VAL A 156 -11.36 -2.54 13.00
C VAL A 156 -11.22 -1.24 12.23
N TYR A 157 -11.29 -1.32 10.91
CA TYR A 157 -11.31 -0.17 10.02
C TYR A 157 -12.75 0.30 9.85
N ARG A 158 -13.00 1.57 10.13
CA ARG A 158 -14.32 2.20 10.04
C ARG A 158 -14.30 3.30 8.99
N GLN A 159 -15.36 3.40 8.22
CA GLN A 159 -15.56 4.44 7.22
C GLN A 159 -16.96 5.00 7.31
N TYR A 160 -17.08 6.30 7.13
CA TYR A 160 -18.30 6.94 6.71
C TYR A 160 -18.15 7.41 5.26
N LEU A 161 -19.00 6.88 4.39
CA LEU A 161 -19.08 7.21 2.96
C LEU A 161 -20.34 8.00 2.73
N HIS A 162 -20.23 9.28 2.34
CA HIS A 162 -21.41 10.13 2.17
C HIS A 162 -22.28 9.72 0.96
N GLY A 163 -23.58 10.10 0.97
CA GLY A 163 -24.54 9.80 -0.11
C GLY A 163 -24.59 10.81 -1.24
N GLY A 164 -23.64 11.75 -1.32
CA GLY A 164 -23.61 12.79 -2.36
C GLY A 164 -22.88 14.06 -1.96
N ALA A 165 -22.97 14.48 -0.69
CA ALA A 165 -22.24 15.62 -0.17
C ALA A 165 -21.72 15.30 1.24
N GLY A 166 -20.45 15.57 1.52
CA GLY A 166 -19.83 15.27 2.80
C GLY A 166 -18.31 15.26 2.73
N LEU A 167 -17.68 14.85 3.82
CA LEU A 167 -16.23 14.68 3.91
C LEU A 167 -15.82 13.33 3.30
N GLY A 168 -14.70 13.29 2.63
CA GLY A 168 -14.16 12.07 2.04
C GLY A 168 -14.82 11.66 0.72
N LYS A 169 -14.93 10.37 0.47
CA LYS A 169 -15.53 9.79 -0.74
C LYS A 169 -17.01 9.46 -0.53
N SER A 170 -17.78 9.52 -1.59
CA SER A 170 -19.13 8.95 -1.62
C SER A 170 -19.08 7.42 -1.68
N TRP A 171 -20.17 6.75 -1.26
CA TRP A 171 -20.26 5.31 -1.45
C TRP A 171 -20.36 4.95 -2.94
N GLN A 172 -20.95 5.83 -3.77
CA GLN A 172 -21.03 5.63 -5.22
C GLN A 172 -19.62 5.60 -5.84
N ASP A 173 -18.77 6.57 -5.50
CA ASP A 173 -17.40 6.62 -6.01
C ASP A 173 -16.52 5.47 -5.47
N THR A 174 -16.80 5.02 -4.24
CA THR A 174 -16.03 3.95 -3.60
C THR A 174 -16.35 2.60 -4.24
N PHE A 175 -17.62 2.33 -4.53
CA PHE A 175 -18.07 1.04 -5.08
C PHE A 175 -18.33 1.07 -6.59
N GLU A 176 -18.11 2.22 -7.24
CA GLU A 176 -18.29 2.40 -8.69
C GLU A 176 -19.69 1.99 -9.17
N THR A 177 -20.74 2.31 -8.37
CA THR A 177 -22.13 1.98 -8.65
C THR A 177 -23.09 2.90 -7.88
N ASP A 178 -24.29 3.13 -8.43
CA ASP A 178 -25.40 3.81 -7.77
C ASP A 178 -26.43 2.82 -7.18
N ASP A 179 -26.21 1.51 -7.34
CA ASP A 179 -27.10 0.46 -6.87
C ASP A 179 -26.68 -0.03 -5.47
N ARG A 180 -27.52 0.27 -4.47
CA ARG A 180 -27.29 -0.17 -3.08
C ARG A 180 -27.22 -1.68 -2.93
N ALA A 181 -28.00 -2.44 -3.71
CA ALA A 181 -28.00 -3.90 -3.60
C ALA A 181 -26.64 -4.49 -4.01
N VAL A 182 -25.99 -3.91 -5.02
CA VAL A 182 -24.61 -4.29 -5.42
C VAL A 182 -23.60 -3.99 -4.31
N VAL A 183 -23.76 -2.86 -3.60
CA VAL A 183 -22.92 -2.50 -2.47
C VAL A 183 -23.12 -3.46 -1.29
N GLU A 184 -24.36 -3.76 -0.95
CA GLU A 184 -24.72 -4.67 0.15
C GLU A 184 -24.21 -6.09 -0.10
N GLU A 185 -24.32 -6.59 -1.34
CA GLU A 185 -23.75 -7.88 -1.75
C GLU A 185 -22.24 -7.88 -1.56
N PHE A 186 -21.53 -6.87 -2.09
CA PHE A 186 -20.06 -6.74 -1.95
C PHE A 186 -19.62 -6.71 -0.48
N LEU A 187 -20.29 -5.92 0.37
CA LEU A 187 -19.95 -5.79 1.78
C LEU A 187 -20.25 -7.09 2.55
N THR A 188 -21.38 -7.73 2.26
CA THR A 188 -21.75 -9.05 2.84
C THR A 188 -20.71 -10.11 2.47
N GLU A 189 -20.33 -10.20 1.21
CA GLU A 189 -19.29 -11.13 0.74
C GLU A 189 -17.93 -10.83 1.37
N SER A 190 -17.61 -9.54 1.59
CA SER A 190 -16.35 -9.13 2.24
C SER A 190 -16.36 -9.39 3.76
N GLY A 191 -17.51 -9.76 4.36
CA GLY A 191 -17.65 -9.94 5.79
C GLY A 191 -17.50 -8.63 6.56
N ALA A 192 -17.95 -7.52 5.98
CA ALA A 192 -17.98 -6.22 6.63
C ALA A 192 -19.32 -6.01 7.34
N ASP A 193 -19.30 -5.36 8.49
CA ASP A 193 -20.51 -4.79 9.09
C ASP A 193 -20.82 -3.48 8.41
N PHE A 194 -22.10 -3.23 8.10
CA PHE A 194 -22.51 -1.98 7.47
C PHE A 194 -23.92 -1.53 7.87
N ALA A 195 -24.15 -0.22 7.78
CA ALA A 195 -25.46 0.37 8.02
C ALA A 195 -25.66 1.64 7.17
N TRP A 196 -26.81 1.73 6.51
CA TRP A 196 -27.24 2.96 5.83
C TRP A 196 -27.65 4.01 6.86
N ALA A 197 -27.11 5.21 6.73
CA ALA A 197 -27.47 6.34 7.55
C ALA A 197 -28.72 7.06 7.00
N ALA A 198 -29.42 7.84 7.86
CA ALA A 198 -30.65 8.54 7.49
C ALA A 198 -30.43 9.62 6.43
N ASP A 199 -29.24 10.18 6.32
CA ASP A 199 -28.84 11.15 5.31
C ASP A 199 -28.44 10.52 3.96
N GLY A 200 -28.56 9.19 3.84
CA GLY A 200 -28.20 8.43 2.64
C GLY A 200 -26.74 8.01 2.57
N GLY A 201 -25.94 8.31 3.59
CA GLY A 201 -24.58 7.83 3.74
C GLY A 201 -24.51 6.36 4.15
N LEU A 202 -23.30 5.81 4.17
CA LEU A 202 -23.03 4.42 4.49
C LEU A 202 -21.90 4.32 5.51
N ARG A 203 -22.17 3.72 6.67
CA ARG A 203 -21.15 3.34 7.65
C ARG A 203 -20.68 1.91 7.38
N VAL A 204 -19.39 1.71 7.33
CA VAL A 204 -18.76 0.39 7.10
C VAL A 204 -17.75 0.11 8.20
N ALA A 205 -17.75 -1.09 8.74
CA ALA A 205 -16.73 -1.56 9.67
C ALA A 205 -16.14 -2.89 9.19
N GLN A 206 -14.82 -2.95 9.08
CA GLN A 206 -14.10 -4.11 8.58
C GLN A 206 -13.14 -4.64 9.65
N HIS A 207 -13.42 -5.82 10.19
CA HIS A 207 -12.57 -6.52 11.15
C HIS A 207 -11.45 -7.25 10.39
N ARG A 208 -10.20 -6.87 10.63
CA ARG A 208 -9.04 -7.41 9.91
C ARG A 208 -7.91 -7.81 10.87
N PRO A 209 -7.12 -8.81 10.53
CA PRO A 209 -5.91 -9.10 11.27
C PRO A 209 -4.92 -7.95 11.14
N GLY A 210 -4.30 -7.53 12.25
CA GLY A 210 -3.22 -6.53 12.23
C GLY A 210 -1.84 -7.17 11.99
N VAL A 211 -1.75 -8.49 12.15
CA VAL A 211 -0.55 -9.32 12.00
C VAL A 211 -0.92 -10.58 11.22
N ARG A 212 -0.02 -11.07 10.38
CA ARG A 212 -0.21 -12.30 9.60
C ARG A 212 1.04 -13.17 9.64
N LYS A 213 0.90 -14.44 9.23
CA LYS A 213 2.04 -15.32 9.02
C LYS A 213 2.69 -15.04 7.67
N ASN A 214 3.98 -14.74 7.67
CA ASN A 214 4.77 -14.67 6.45
C ASN A 214 4.96 -16.10 5.91
N PRO A 215 4.47 -16.43 4.70
CA PRO A 215 4.55 -17.79 4.16
C PRO A 215 5.99 -18.25 3.87
N ARG A 216 6.93 -17.29 3.66
CA ARG A 216 8.34 -17.60 3.39
C ARG A 216 9.11 -18.04 4.65
N THR A 217 8.82 -17.40 5.77
CA THR A 217 9.58 -17.59 7.04
C THR A 217 8.80 -18.32 8.12
N GLY A 218 7.47 -18.39 8.01
CA GLY A 218 6.57 -18.91 9.04
C GLY A 218 6.41 -18.00 10.26
N ARG A 219 7.09 -16.85 10.30
CA ARG A 219 7.05 -15.90 11.41
C ARG A 219 5.89 -14.91 11.24
N ASP A 220 5.53 -14.26 12.34
CA ASP A 220 4.54 -13.19 12.31
C ASP A 220 5.14 -11.93 11.66
N THR A 221 4.35 -11.29 10.80
CA THR A 221 4.69 -10.05 10.11
C THR A 221 3.59 -9.02 10.31
N TRP A 222 3.96 -7.76 10.42
CA TRP A 222 3.03 -6.64 10.38
C TRP A 222 2.29 -6.63 9.05
N PHE A 223 0.95 -6.51 9.11
CA PHE A 223 0.10 -6.46 7.92
C PHE A 223 -1.13 -5.63 8.18
N ASN A 224 -1.00 -4.31 8.20
CA ASN A 224 -2.14 -3.41 8.38
C ASN A 224 -1.82 -1.98 7.93
N GLN A 225 -2.84 -1.12 7.94
CA GLN A 225 -2.79 0.30 7.61
C GLN A 225 -3.33 1.16 8.78
N ALA A 226 -3.29 0.69 10.01
CA ALA A 226 -3.91 1.36 11.14
C ALA A 226 -3.39 2.79 11.31
N ASP A 227 -2.07 3.01 11.22
CA ASP A 227 -1.49 4.35 11.29
C ASP A 227 -2.05 5.28 10.20
N GLN A 228 -2.17 4.79 8.96
CA GLN A 228 -2.66 5.59 7.83
C GLN A 228 -4.15 5.95 7.95
N TRP A 229 -4.93 5.13 8.67
CA TRP A 229 -6.37 5.36 8.89
C TRP A 229 -6.68 6.24 10.10
N HIS A 230 -5.69 6.51 10.94
CA HIS A 230 -5.87 7.37 12.10
C HIS A 230 -5.76 8.84 11.70
N PRO A 231 -6.64 9.73 12.18
CA PRO A 231 -6.62 11.17 11.84
C PRO A 231 -5.28 11.86 12.11
N SER A 232 -4.53 11.43 13.11
CA SER A 232 -3.19 11.97 13.40
C SER A 232 -2.14 11.69 12.33
N ASN A 233 -2.48 10.89 11.29
CA ASN A 233 -1.62 10.72 10.13
C ASN A 233 -1.83 11.82 9.06
N LEU A 234 -2.90 12.59 9.16
CA LEU A 234 -3.11 13.73 8.28
C LEU A 234 -2.08 14.83 8.57
N PRO A 235 -1.62 15.53 7.52
CA PRO A 235 -0.60 16.55 7.67
C PRO A 235 -1.14 17.80 8.39
N ASP A 236 -0.21 18.53 9.00
CA ASP A 236 -0.50 19.78 9.69
C ASP A 236 -1.60 19.59 10.77
N ASP A 237 -2.54 20.51 10.86
CA ASP A 237 -3.68 20.46 11.79
C ASP A 237 -4.94 19.83 11.15
N GLU A 238 -4.82 19.19 9.95
CA GLU A 238 -5.96 18.64 9.23
C GLU A 238 -6.68 17.53 10.02
N GLY A 239 -5.95 16.74 10.80
CA GLY A 239 -6.52 15.72 11.66
C GLY A 239 -7.37 16.27 12.79
N GLU A 240 -6.90 17.32 13.49
CA GLU A 240 -7.64 18.01 14.54
C GLU A 240 -8.86 18.73 13.97
N LEU A 241 -8.71 19.39 12.82
CA LEU A 241 -9.81 20.02 12.11
C LEU A 241 -10.89 18.99 11.75
N LEU A 242 -10.49 17.84 11.18
CA LEU A 242 -11.42 16.77 10.81
C LEU A 242 -12.21 16.28 12.03
N LEU A 243 -11.54 16.04 13.16
CA LEU A 243 -12.18 15.66 14.42
C LEU A 243 -13.15 16.72 14.95
N SER A 244 -12.87 18.01 14.71
CA SER A 244 -13.73 19.12 15.14
C SER A 244 -14.99 19.31 14.28
N LEU A 245 -15.00 18.76 13.06
CA LEU A 245 -16.10 18.89 12.10
C LEU A 245 -17.17 17.79 12.23
N THR A 246 -16.93 16.80 13.08
CA THR A 246 -17.84 15.65 13.26
C THR A 246 -18.24 15.50 14.71
N ASP A 247 -19.51 15.14 14.96
CA ASP A 247 -20.03 14.90 16.32
C ASP A 247 -19.63 13.49 16.85
N SER A 248 -19.22 12.62 15.97
CA SER A 248 -18.86 11.22 16.27
C SER A 248 -17.73 10.73 15.39
N VAL A 249 -16.85 9.92 15.97
CA VAL A 249 -15.79 9.22 15.22
C VAL A 249 -16.35 8.24 14.16
N ASP A 250 -17.59 7.80 14.33
CA ASP A 250 -18.28 6.93 13.37
C ASP A 250 -18.74 7.69 12.10
N ASP A 251 -18.65 9.01 12.10
CA ASP A 251 -18.96 9.89 10.95
C ASP A 251 -17.69 10.39 10.24
N LEU A 252 -16.51 9.95 10.71
CA LEU A 252 -15.25 10.23 10.03
C LEU A 252 -15.12 9.44 8.73
N PRO A 253 -14.53 10.02 7.68
CA PRO A 253 -14.19 9.29 6.45
C PRO A 253 -13.38 8.02 6.70
N HIS A 254 -12.46 8.08 7.69
CA HIS A 254 -11.63 6.97 8.13
C HIS A 254 -11.42 7.03 9.64
N TRP A 255 -11.56 5.89 10.28
CA TRP A 255 -11.26 5.68 11.69
C TRP A 255 -10.78 4.25 11.91
N VAL A 256 -9.96 4.03 12.92
CA VAL A 256 -9.45 2.70 13.26
C VAL A 256 -9.41 2.50 14.76
N THR A 257 -9.73 1.28 15.19
CA THR A 257 -9.64 0.83 16.59
C THR A 257 -8.94 -0.52 16.64
N TYR A 258 -8.53 -0.94 17.81
CA TYR A 258 -8.21 -2.34 18.07
C TYR A 258 -9.47 -3.23 17.94
N ALA A 259 -9.26 -4.55 17.88
CA ALA A 259 -10.35 -5.52 17.72
C ALA A 259 -11.42 -5.44 18.83
N ASP A 260 -11.06 -5.02 20.04
CA ASP A 260 -11.96 -4.82 21.18
C ASP A 260 -12.70 -3.48 21.14
N GLY A 261 -12.48 -2.66 20.13
CA GLY A 261 -13.06 -1.34 19.96
C GLY A 261 -12.33 -0.21 20.68
N THR A 262 -11.24 -0.49 21.41
CA THR A 262 -10.46 0.58 22.05
C THR A 262 -9.71 1.40 21.00
N PRO A 263 -9.65 2.75 21.14
CA PRO A 263 -8.86 3.59 20.24
C PRO A 263 -7.37 3.26 20.30
N LEU A 264 -6.66 3.50 19.20
CA LEU A 264 -5.20 3.57 19.20
C LEU A 264 -4.79 4.85 19.94
N SER A 265 -3.87 4.74 20.90
CA SER A 265 -3.37 5.93 21.60
C SER A 265 -2.25 6.61 20.81
N ASP A 266 -1.99 7.88 21.14
CA ASP A 266 -0.87 8.61 20.55
C ASP A 266 0.47 7.95 20.86
N GLU A 267 0.63 7.34 22.05
CA GLU A 267 1.81 6.57 22.46
C GLU A 267 1.99 5.32 21.59
N ASP A 268 0.91 4.58 21.33
CA ASP A 268 0.93 3.40 20.45
C ASP A 268 1.38 3.78 19.03
N LEU A 269 0.78 4.85 18.48
CA LEU A 269 1.12 5.35 17.15
C LEU A 269 2.55 5.92 17.08
N ALA A 270 3.00 6.61 18.14
CA ALA A 270 4.37 7.09 18.22
C ALA A 270 5.39 5.95 18.19
N GLU A 271 5.11 4.83 18.90
CA GLU A 271 5.94 3.62 18.89
C GLU A 271 5.98 2.99 17.50
N VAL A 272 4.82 2.80 16.85
CA VAL A 272 4.75 2.28 15.47
C VAL A 272 5.54 3.15 14.51
N ARG A 273 5.35 4.47 14.54
CA ARG A 273 6.05 5.42 13.67
C ARG A 273 7.55 5.47 13.94
N ALA A 274 7.97 5.30 15.19
CA ALA A 274 9.40 5.19 15.54
C ALA A 274 10.02 3.93 14.93
N ALA A 275 9.36 2.77 15.06
CA ALA A 275 9.81 1.53 14.46
C ALA A 275 9.83 1.61 12.91
N GLN A 276 8.82 2.23 12.30
CA GLN A 276 8.81 2.48 10.85
C GLN A 276 10.03 3.32 10.42
N ARG A 277 10.36 4.40 11.13
CA ARG A 277 11.53 5.25 10.82
C ARG A 277 12.85 4.51 10.93
N GLU A 278 13.00 3.63 11.94
CA GLU A 278 14.22 2.84 12.18
C GLU A 278 14.47 1.80 11.08
N HIS A 279 13.40 1.16 10.60
CA HIS A 279 13.48 0.06 9.65
C HIS A 279 13.19 0.48 8.20
N LYS A 280 12.82 1.75 7.96
CA LYS A 280 12.56 2.30 6.63
C LYS A 280 13.84 2.33 5.80
N LEU A 281 13.83 1.66 4.64
CA LEU A 281 14.87 1.73 3.64
C LEU A 281 14.39 2.56 2.45
N ILE A 282 15.24 3.47 2.01
CA ILE A 282 14.99 4.40 0.91
C ILE A 282 16.02 4.15 -0.18
N GLU A 283 15.55 3.96 -1.41
CA GLU A 283 16.40 3.91 -2.61
C GLU A 283 15.81 4.84 -3.68
N SER A 284 16.63 5.73 -4.20
CA SER A 284 16.17 6.72 -5.18
C SER A 284 15.83 6.08 -6.51
N TRP A 285 14.74 6.54 -7.11
CA TRP A 285 14.32 6.14 -8.43
C TRP A 285 15.27 6.62 -9.53
N GLN A 286 15.46 5.75 -10.51
CA GLN A 286 15.97 6.14 -11.83
C GLN A 286 14.89 5.82 -12.87
N ARG A 287 14.85 6.60 -13.95
CA ARG A 287 13.89 6.37 -15.03
C ARG A 287 14.06 4.97 -15.60
N GLY A 288 12.94 4.25 -15.74
CA GLY A 288 12.89 2.88 -16.25
C GLY A 288 13.15 1.80 -15.20
N ASP A 289 13.37 2.17 -13.93
CA ASP A 289 13.44 1.20 -12.83
C ASP A 289 12.10 0.53 -12.57
N VAL A 290 12.14 -0.74 -12.13
CA VAL A 290 10.96 -1.47 -11.66
C VAL A 290 11.23 -2.03 -10.28
N MET A 291 10.39 -1.67 -9.30
CA MET A 291 10.42 -2.25 -7.96
C MET A 291 9.27 -3.25 -7.81
N ILE A 292 9.58 -4.42 -7.30
CA ILE A 292 8.61 -5.49 -7.04
C ILE A 292 8.61 -5.77 -5.56
N VAL A 293 7.41 -5.74 -4.95
CA VAL A 293 7.21 -5.85 -3.51
C VAL A 293 6.26 -7.02 -3.23
N ASP A 294 6.66 -7.94 -2.37
CA ASP A 294 5.77 -8.90 -1.72
C ASP A 294 4.94 -8.14 -0.67
N ASN A 295 3.68 -7.87 -0.99
CA ASN A 295 2.81 -7.02 -0.20
C ASN A 295 2.51 -7.58 1.19
N LEU A 296 2.57 -8.90 1.38
CA LEU A 296 2.33 -9.51 2.68
C LEU A 296 3.48 -9.26 3.68
N SER A 297 4.70 -9.26 3.19
CA SER A 297 5.89 -9.22 4.05
C SER A 297 6.59 -7.87 4.11
N VAL A 298 6.32 -6.99 3.14
CA VAL A 298 7.01 -5.69 3.02
C VAL A 298 5.99 -4.57 2.85
N LEU A 299 6.09 -3.57 3.72
CA LEU A 299 5.36 -2.32 3.63
C LEU A 299 6.03 -1.41 2.60
N HIS A 300 5.24 -0.55 2.01
CA HIS A 300 5.72 0.50 1.11
C HIS A 300 5.05 1.84 1.39
N GLY A 301 5.63 2.92 0.90
CA GLY A 301 5.12 4.28 1.05
C GLY A 301 5.56 5.17 -0.10
N ARG A 302 5.49 6.49 0.10
CA ARG A 302 6.02 7.49 -0.84
C ARG A 302 6.61 8.65 -0.07
N GLU A 303 7.83 9.03 -0.40
CA GLU A 303 8.39 10.29 0.11
C GLU A 303 7.80 11.50 -0.61
N ALA A 304 7.73 12.62 0.09
CA ALA A 304 7.48 13.94 -0.49
C ALA A 304 8.52 14.21 -1.59
N PHE A 305 8.16 15.01 -2.59
CA PHE A 305 9.03 15.27 -3.73
C PHE A 305 8.81 16.63 -4.35
N THR A 306 9.80 17.04 -5.16
CA THR A 306 9.71 18.21 -6.05
C THR A 306 9.89 17.78 -7.50
N GLY A 307 9.43 18.62 -8.42
CA GLY A 307 9.47 18.33 -9.85
C GLY A 307 8.37 17.36 -10.31
N THR A 308 8.56 16.82 -11.49
CA THR A 308 7.64 15.86 -12.09
C THR A 308 7.99 14.45 -11.60
N ARG A 309 7.01 13.73 -11.07
CA ARG A 309 7.15 12.32 -10.71
C ARG A 309 6.05 11.51 -11.40
N LYS A 310 6.45 10.52 -12.20
CA LYS A 310 5.53 9.58 -12.81
C LYS A 310 5.95 8.15 -12.46
N VAL A 311 5.39 7.63 -11.41
CA VAL A 311 5.49 6.21 -11.05
C VAL A 311 4.12 5.58 -11.27
N VAL A 312 4.10 4.48 -11.99
CA VAL A 312 2.89 3.67 -12.25
C VAL A 312 2.96 2.39 -11.45
N VAL A 313 1.79 1.79 -11.19
CA VAL A 313 1.69 0.56 -10.39
C VAL A 313 0.82 -0.46 -11.10
N SER A 314 1.19 -1.72 -10.96
CA SER A 314 0.39 -2.90 -11.30
C SER A 314 0.39 -3.86 -10.12
N MET A 315 -0.61 -4.73 -10.05
CA MET A 315 -0.85 -5.60 -8.89
C MET A 315 -1.32 -6.99 -9.34
N THR A 316 -0.88 -8.04 -8.65
CA THR A 316 -1.34 -9.42 -8.85
C THR A 316 -1.85 -10.04 -7.59
#